data_04de1fef35c47751d3b28d34cacb49e6
#
_entry.id   04de1fef35c47751d3b28d34cacb49e6
#
_cell.length_a   1.000
_cell.length_b   1.000
_cell.length_c   1.000
_cell.angle_alpha   90.00
_cell.angle_beta   90.00
_cell.angle_gamma   90.00
#
_symmetry.space_group_name_H-M   'P 1'
#
loop_
_entity.id
_entity.type
_entity.pdbx_description
1 polymer ?
#
loop_
_entity_poly.entity_id
_entity_poly.type
_entity_poly.pdbx_seq_one_letter_code
_entity_poly.pdbx_strand_id
1 'polypeptide(L)'
;MDFTVTEVAKNKLDAMLKERGLTDVFFVMDYVDGDSPFYQGMVGCHCQVYDKYHLVVLKKEQNEILPPKYDQIFETNIGEMAFASHYAMMFDQHNVIDYSVDKYGFYLKSEAGILSMQLNIDFVG
;
A
#
# COMPACT_ATOMS: atom_id res chain seq x y z
N MET A 1 14.44 -6.84 2.50
CA MET A 1 13.10 -6.31 2.84
C MET A 1 12.04 -7.10 2.10
N ASP A 2 10.98 -7.43 2.79
CA ASP A 2 9.86 -8.11 2.16
C ASP A 2 8.53 -7.63 2.72
N PHE A 3 7.46 -7.97 2.01
CA PHE A 3 6.09 -7.65 2.39
C PHE A 3 5.26 -8.91 2.27
N THR A 4 4.49 -9.19 3.30
CA THR A 4 3.59 -10.34 3.33
C THR A 4 2.20 -9.86 3.74
N VAL A 5 1.18 -10.47 3.17
CA VAL A 5 -0.21 -10.13 3.50
C VAL A 5 -0.81 -11.35 4.20
N THR A 6 -1.40 -11.13 5.38
CA THR A 6 -2.02 -12.24 6.11
C THR A 6 -3.22 -12.77 5.33
N GLU A 7 -3.62 -13.99 5.64
CA GLU A 7 -4.76 -14.60 4.98
C GLU A 7 -6.04 -13.77 5.15
N VAL A 8 -6.25 -13.24 6.34
CA VAL A 8 -7.42 -12.41 6.62
C VAL A 8 -7.39 -11.14 5.78
N ALA A 9 -6.23 -10.47 5.71
CA ALA A 9 -6.08 -9.26 4.91
C ALA A 9 -6.22 -9.55 3.42
N LYS A 10 -5.66 -10.68 2.98
CA LYS A 10 -5.76 -11.09 1.58
C LYS A 10 -7.21 -11.32 1.18
N ASN A 11 -7.97 -12.02 2.02
CA ASN A 11 -9.37 -12.30 1.73
C ASN A 11 -10.19 -11.03 1.66
N LYS A 12 -9.93 -10.09 2.56
CA LYS A 12 -10.63 -8.81 2.55
C LYS A 12 -10.27 -8.00 1.30
N LEU A 13 -9.01 -8.00 0.94
CA LEU A 13 -8.55 -7.28 -0.24
C LEU A 13 -9.14 -7.88 -1.51
N ASP A 14 -9.17 -9.21 -1.60
CA ASP A 14 -9.76 -9.90 -2.74
C ASP A 14 -11.24 -9.56 -2.88
N ALA A 15 -11.96 -9.47 -1.78
CA ALA A 15 -13.36 -9.09 -1.79
C ALA A 15 -13.55 -7.66 -2.31
N MET A 16 -12.68 -6.76 -1.90
CA MET A 16 -12.73 -5.37 -2.36
C MET A 16 -12.44 -5.27 -3.86
N LEU A 17 -11.48 -6.03 -4.35
CA LEU A 17 -11.17 -6.07 -5.77
C LEU A 17 -12.34 -6.61 -6.58
N LYS A 18 -12.97 -7.66 -6.08
CA LYS A 18 -14.10 -8.28 -6.73
C LYS A 18 -15.29 -7.33 -6.82
N GLU A 19 -15.54 -6.61 -5.74
CA GLU A 19 -16.59 -5.61 -5.67
C GLU A 19 -16.42 -4.52 -6.72
N ARG A 20 -15.18 -4.20 -7.05
CA ARG A 20 -14.84 -3.17 -8.02
C ARG A 20 -14.64 -3.73 -9.43
N GLY A 21 -14.79 -5.02 -9.61
CA GLY A 21 -14.59 -5.66 -10.91
C GLY A 21 -13.14 -5.65 -11.39
N LEU A 22 -12.20 -5.59 -10.46
CA LEU A 22 -10.78 -5.57 -10.79
C LEU A 22 -10.19 -6.96 -10.70
N THR A 23 -9.51 -7.39 -11.76
CA THR A 23 -8.92 -8.73 -11.80
C THR A 23 -7.42 -8.72 -12.00
N ASP A 24 -6.92 -7.78 -12.78
CA ASP A 24 -5.51 -7.71 -13.11
C ASP A 24 -4.94 -6.43 -12.51
N VAL A 25 -4.42 -6.55 -11.32
CA VAL A 25 -3.91 -5.37 -10.59
C VAL A 25 -2.48 -5.59 -10.16
N PHE A 26 -1.80 -4.49 -9.86
CA PHE A 26 -0.56 -4.55 -9.11
C PHE A 26 -0.60 -3.48 -8.04
N PHE A 27 0.31 -3.58 -7.10
CA PHE A 27 0.26 -2.76 -5.90
C PHE A 27 1.48 -1.86 -5.82
N VAL A 28 1.30 -0.72 -5.14
CA VAL A 28 2.41 0.16 -4.78
C VAL A 28 2.32 0.39 -3.28
N MET A 29 3.37 0.02 -2.56
CA MET A 29 3.46 0.37 -1.15
C MET A 29 4.11 1.74 -1.07
N ASP A 30 3.33 2.73 -0.74
CA ASP A 30 3.76 4.12 -0.78
C ASP A 30 3.80 4.74 0.62
N TYR A 31 4.64 5.77 0.75
CA TYR A 31 4.71 6.58 1.93
C TYR A 31 4.47 8.02 1.48
N VAL A 32 3.36 8.58 1.87
CA VAL A 32 2.92 9.88 1.37
C VAL A 32 3.60 11.00 2.14
N ASP A 33 4.53 11.67 1.50
CA ASP A 33 5.28 12.77 2.12
C ASP A 33 5.12 14.09 1.34
N GLY A 34 4.11 14.17 0.50
CA GLY A 34 3.86 15.36 -0.29
C GLY A 34 4.40 15.25 -1.70
N ASP A 35 5.16 14.21 -1.99
CA ASP A 35 5.80 14.01 -3.28
C ASP A 35 5.21 12.84 -4.07
N SER A 36 4.12 12.28 -3.61
CA SER A 36 3.51 11.15 -4.26
C SER A 36 2.62 11.60 -5.43
N PRO A 37 2.79 11.01 -6.62
CA PRO A 37 1.99 11.39 -7.78
C PRO A 37 0.52 11.01 -7.64
N PHE A 38 0.21 10.10 -6.74
CA PHE A 38 -1.16 9.63 -6.58
C PHE A 38 -2.03 10.56 -5.74
N TYR A 39 -1.41 11.54 -5.07
CA TYR A 39 -2.13 12.38 -4.12
C TYR A 39 -1.98 13.87 -4.39
N GLN A 40 -1.70 14.22 -5.62
CA GLN A 40 -1.43 15.63 -5.95
C GLN A 40 -2.56 16.58 -5.63
N GLY A 41 -3.77 16.16 -5.76
CA GLY A 41 -4.93 17.01 -5.47
C GLY A 41 -5.29 17.06 -4.00
N MET A 42 -4.62 16.29 -3.17
CA MET A 42 -4.98 16.14 -1.76
C MET A 42 -4.14 16.99 -0.83
N VAL A 43 -3.18 17.68 -1.36
CA VAL A 43 -2.22 18.42 -0.54
C VAL A 43 -2.89 19.48 0.32
N GLY A 44 -3.97 20.03 -0.10
CA GLY A 44 -4.68 21.02 0.69
C GLY A 44 -5.47 20.47 1.86
N CYS A 45 -5.67 19.17 1.89
CA CYS A 45 -6.50 18.56 2.92
C CYS A 45 -5.74 17.93 4.04
N HIS A 46 -4.46 18.11 4.01
CA HIS A 46 -3.61 17.39 4.88
C HIS A 46 -3.47 17.90 6.21
N CYS A 47 -4.14 18.88 6.54
CA CYS A 47 -4.15 19.34 7.90
C CYS A 47 -4.64 18.26 8.84
N GLN A 48 -5.19 17.20 8.32
CA GLN A 48 -5.57 16.09 9.17
C GLN A 48 -4.43 15.15 9.32
N VAL A 49 -4.26 14.65 10.50
CA VAL A 49 -3.17 13.77 10.80
C VAL A 49 -3.55 12.38 10.42
N TYR A 50 -3.17 11.97 9.24
CA TYR A 50 -3.38 10.62 8.81
C TYR A 50 -2.08 9.89 8.73
N ASP A 51 -2.14 8.58 8.82
CA ASP A 51 -1.00 7.75 8.55
C ASP A 51 -0.56 7.97 7.12
N LYS A 52 0.74 8.01 6.93
CA LYS A 52 1.32 8.25 5.62
C LYS A 52 1.53 6.99 4.80
N TYR A 53 1.24 5.83 5.37
CA TYR A 53 1.40 4.56 4.67
C TYR A 53 0.15 4.24 3.87
N HIS A 54 0.33 4.00 2.60
CA HIS A 54 -0.77 3.71 1.69
C HIS A 54 -0.43 2.52 0.81
N LEU A 55 -1.37 1.61 0.66
CA LEU A 55 -1.26 0.57 -0.35
C LEU A 55 -2.11 1.01 -1.53
N VAL A 56 -1.46 1.34 -2.62
CA VAL A 56 -2.13 1.82 -3.82
C VAL A 56 -2.38 0.65 -4.74
N VAL A 57 -3.59 0.54 -5.24
CA VAL A 57 -4.00 -0.52 -6.16
C VAL A 57 -4.17 0.09 -7.54
N LEU A 58 -3.42 -0.42 -8.50
CA LEU A 58 -3.45 0.04 -9.88
C LEU A 58 -3.84 -1.09 -10.80
N LYS A 59 -4.48 -0.77 -11.91
CA LYS A 59 -4.66 -1.76 -12.96
C LYS A 59 -3.31 -2.07 -13.57
N LYS A 60 -3.09 -3.31 -13.96
CA LYS A 60 -1.79 -3.72 -14.48
C LYS A 60 -1.35 -2.92 -15.69
N GLU A 61 -2.27 -2.48 -16.49
CA GLU A 61 -1.99 -1.65 -17.64
C GLU A 61 -1.47 -0.26 -17.29
N GLN A 62 -1.62 0.14 -16.03
CA GLN A 62 -1.17 1.45 -15.57
C GLN A 62 0.25 1.44 -15.02
N ASN A 63 0.90 0.31 -15.00
CA ASN A 63 2.24 0.25 -14.40
C ASN A 63 3.28 1.06 -15.18
N GLU A 64 3.04 1.31 -16.45
CA GLU A 64 3.95 2.09 -17.28
C GLU A 64 4.01 3.56 -16.89
N ILE A 65 3.00 4.03 -16.15
CA ILE A 65 2.97 5.43 -15.73
C ILE A 65 3.65 5.66 -14.38
N LEU A 66 4.22 4.63 -13.78
CA LEU A 66 4.89 4.79 -12.51
C LEU A 66 6.16 5.63 -12.68
N PRO A 67 6.33 6.68 -11.86
CA PRO A 67 7.56 7.44 -11.89
C PRO A 67 8.77 6.58 -11.56
N PRO A 68 9.95 6.95 -12.06
CA PRO A 68 11.17 6.18 -11.81
C PRO A 68 11.55 6.02 -10.33
N LYS A 69 11.00 6.83 -9.45
CA LYS A 69 11.31 6.69 -8.03
C LYS A 69 10.83 5.36 -7.46
N TYR A 70 9.83 4.74 -8.08
CA TYR A 70 9.37 3.42 -7.69
C TYR A 70 10.26 2.39 -8.38
N ASP A 71 11.46 2.27 -7.87
CA ASP A 71 12.56 1.58 -8.52
C ASP A 71 12.73 0.11 -8.14
N GLN A 72 11.89 -0.38 -7.25
CA GLN A 72 11.94 -1.78 -6.81
C GLN A 72 10.59 -2.45 -6.96
N ILE A 73 10.61 -3.73 -7.26
CA ILE A 73 9.41 -4.54 -7.33
C ILE A 73 9.64 -5.79 -6.51
N PHE A 74 8.74 -6.03 -5.56
CA PHE A 74 8.78 -7.22 -4.72
C PHE A 74 7.69 -8.18 -5.17
N GLU A 75 8.02 -9.46 -5.18
CA GLU A 75 7.02 -10.50 -5.34
C GLU A 75 6.42 -10.77 -3.97
N THR A 76 5.12 -10.61 -3.86
CA THR A 76 4.42 -10.88 -2.61
C THR A 76 3.40 -11.98 -2.81
N ASN A 77 2.78 -12.42 -1.73
CA ASN A 77 1.74 -13.44 -1.83
C ASN A 77 0.42 -12.93 -2.43
N ILE A 78 0.34 -11.63 -2.72
CA ILE A 78 -0.83 -11.08 -3.43
C ILE A 78 -0.47 -10.57 -4.82
N GLY A 79 0.78 -10.72 -5.23
CA GLY A 79 1.24 -10.28 -6.54
C GLY A 79 2.41 -9.32 -6.43
N GLU A 80 2.71 -8.66 -7.52
CA GLU A 80 3.83 -7.72 -7.56
C GLU A 80 3.49 -6.43 -6.85
N MET A 81 4.48 -5.91 -6.10
CA MET A 81 4.33 -4.68 -5.34
C MET A 81 5.51 -3.77 -5.64
N ALA A 82 5.25 -2.60 -6.20
CA ALA A 82 6.26 -1.61 -6.47
C ALA A 82 6.58 -0.82 -5.20
N PHE A 83 7.80 -0.31 -5.11
CA PHE A 83 8.26 0.36 -3.93
C PHE A 83 9.36 1.36 -4.29
N ALA A 84 9.38 2.49 -3.61
CA ALA A 84 10.43 3.48 -3.78
C ALA A 84 11.50 3.25 -2.71
N SER A 85 12.69 2.86 -3.11
CA SER A 85 13.78 2.62 -2.16
C SER A 85 14.11 3.86 -1.33
N HIS A 86 13.76 5.02 -1.85
CA HIS A 86 13.87 6.28 -1.14
C HIS A 86 13.16 6.26 0.23
N TYR A 87 12.09 5.46 0.35
CA TYR A 87 11.33 5.37 1.59
C TYR A 87 11.69 4.15 2.45
N ALA A 88 12.75 3.44 2.11
CA ALA A 88 13.09 2.19 2.80
C ALA A 88 13.23 2.36 4.30
N MET A 89 13.74 3.50 4.76
CA MET A 89 13.93 3.72 6.19
C MET A 89 12.62 3.90 6.96
N MET A 90 11.51 4.07 6.27
CA MET A 90 10.19 4.17 6.90
C MET A 90 9.57 2.78 7.11
N PHE A 91 10.24 1.74 6.68
CA PHE A 91 9.76 0.36 6.76
C PHE A 91 10.80 -0.49 7.49
N ASP A 92 10.42 -1.72 7.78
CA ASP A 92 11.33 -2.67 8.42
C ASP A 92 11.81 -3.71 7.41
N GLN A 93 12.57 -4.68 7.88
CA GLN A 93 13.06 -5.75 7.04
C GLN A 93 11.93 -6.69 6.63
N HIS A 94 11.05 -7.03 7.56
CA HIS A 94 9.89 -7.89 7.31
C HIS A 94 8.63 -7.13 7.67
N ASN A 95 7.84 -6.82 6.66
CA ASN A 95 6.63 -6.02 6.83
C ASN A 95 5.40 -6.87 6.54
N VAL A 96 4.39 -6.75 7.39
CA VAL A 96 3.18 -7.55 7.28
C VAL A 96 1.97 -6.64 7.21
N ILE A 97 1.16 -6.84 6.17
CA ILE A 97 -0.13 -6.20 6.05
C ILE A 97 -1.17 -7.15 6.64
N ASP A 98 -1.90 -6.67 7.63
CA ASP A 98 -2.91 -7.45 8.32
C ASP A 98 -4.24 -6.69 8.33
N TYR A 99 -5.29 -7.36 8.75
CA TYR A 99 -6.62 -6.77 8.80
C TYR A 99 -7.32 -7.21 10.07
N SER A 100 -7.92 -6.25 10.77
CA SER A 100 -8.70 -6.54 11.98
C SER A 100 -9.92 -5.66 12.03
N VAL A 101 -11.08 -6.27 12.22
CA VAL A 101 -12.33 -5.53 12.38
C VAL A 101 -12.27 -4.67 13.64
N ASP A 102 -11.57 -5.15 14.66
CA ASP A 102 -11.49 -4.48 15.96
C ASP A 102 -10.45 -3.36 16.00
N LYS A 103 -9.64 -3.23 14.96
CA LYS A 103 -8.52 -2.29 14.94
C LYS A 103 -8.49 -1.40 13.71
N TYR A 104 -9.52 -0.81 13.31
CA TYR A 104 -9.53 0.14 12.19
C TYR A 104 -9.31 -0.47 10.79
N GLY A 105 -9.41 -1.78 10.63
CA GLY A 105 -9.28 -2.43 9.33
C GLY A 105 -7.86 -2.84 9.01
N PHE A 106 -7.34 -2.40 7.87
CA PHE A 106 -5.97 -2.76 7.47
C PHE A 106 -4.95 -2.02 8.30
N TYR A 107 -3.88 -2.73 8.65
CA TYR A 107 -2.75 -2.11 9.34
C TYR A 107 -1.45 -2.76 8.91
N LEU A 108 -0.35 -2.04 9.11
CA LEU A 108 0.97 -2.49 8.73
C LEU A 108 1.80 -2.71 9.99
N LYS A 109 2.39 -3.87 10.10
CA LYS A 109 3.22 -4.20 11.26
C LYS A 109 4.54 -4.83 10.81
N SER A 110 5.47 -4.91 11.74
CA SER A 110 6.76 -5.54 11.52
C SER A 110 7.22 -6.18 12.83
N GLU A 111 8.43 -6.72 12.82
CA GLU A 111 9.00 -7.30 14.04
C GLU A 111 9.19 -6.24 15.13
N ALA A 112 9.40 -5.00 14.73
CA ALA A 112 9.57 -3.91 15.68
C ALA A 112 8.26 -3.40 16.28
N GLY A 113 7.12 -3.79 15.72
CA GLY A 113 5.81 -3.36 16.18
C GLY A 113 4.94 -2.88 15.05
N ILE A 114 3.96 -2.04 15.38
CA ILE A 114 3.03 -1.52 14.40
C ILE A 114 3.63 -0.27 13.75
N LEU A 115 3.75 -0.29 12.42
CA LEU A 115 4.22 0.85 11.66
C LEU A 115 3.08 1.80 11.34
N SER A 116 1.91 1.26 11.02
CA SER A 116 0.73 2.07 10.72
C SER A 116 -0.50 1.36 11.27
N MET A 117 -1.20 2.03 12.18
CA MET A 117 -2.42 1.47 12.75
C MET A 117 -3.59 1.52 11.77
N GLN A 118 -3.47 2.34 10.73
CA GLN A 118 -4.51 2.49 9.74
C GLN A 118 -3.87 2.64 8.38
N LEU A 119 -3.64 1.50 7.73
CA LEU A 119 -3.08 1.49 6.38
C LEU A 119 -4.20 1.80 5.40
N ASN A 120 -4.02 2.83 4.62
CA ASN A 120 -5.02 3.22 3.63
C ASN A 120 -4.88 2.38 2.37
N ILE A 121 -6.00 1.91 1.86
CA ILE A 121 -6.03 1.16 0.60
C ILE A 121 -6.68 2.08 -0.43
N ASP A 122 -5.90 2.52 -1.40
CA ASP A 122 -6.36 3.49 -2.39
C ASP A 122 -6.42 2.87 -3.78
N PHE A 123 -7.57 3.01 -4.43
CA PHE A 123 -7.75 2.49 -5.78
C PHE A 123 -7.60 3.65 -6.76
N VAL A 124 -6.69 3.50 -7.72
CA VAL A 124 -6.38 4.54 -8.70
C VAL A 124 -6.83 4.09 -10.08
N GLY A 125 -7.47 4.99 -10.77
CA GLY A 125 -8.02 4.73 -12.10
C GLY A 125 -9.42 4.21 -12.03
#